data_2e90279e77a7391cdb27b38cb0952703
#
_entry.id   2e90279e77a7391cdb27b38cb0952703
#
_cell.length_a   1.000
_cell.length_b   1.000
_cell.length_c   1.000
_cell.angle_alpha   90.00
_cell.angle_beta   90.00
_cell.angle_gamma   90.00
#
_symmetry.space_group_name_H-M   'P 1'
#
loop_
_entity.id
_entity.type
_entity.pdbx_description
1 polymer ?
#
loop_
_entity_poly.entity_id
_entity_poly.type
_entity_poly.pdbx_seq_one_letter_code
_entity_poly.pdbx_strand_id
1 'polypeptide(L)'
;YQDAFAEDLNFRFTQRFTYDLGEGGYGSSRFVLDKALRERELVRAYTRFLYGEKTEGTEWSSSLSYARGWKGDSGRVGATWLYLGADGQTEPYDLVKNYKVGARFRRQAYRDWLFWEIEPSYNWRVDEPYLDREGAWRIELRLEFLLFDNPGETLEKQIR
;
A
#
# COMPACT_ATOMS: atom_id res chain seq x y z
N TYR A 1 1.26 -18.56 -0.86
CA TYR A 1 0.71 -19.25 0.29
C TYR A 1 -0.25 -18.33 1.02
N GLN A 2 -1.47 -18.75 1.32
CA GLN A 2 -2.49 -17.98 2.03
C GLN A 2 -3.11 -18.89 3.08
N ASP A 3 -2.92 -18.55 4.35
CA ASP A 3 -3.55 -19.23 5.48
C ASP A 3 -4.41 -18.25 6.28
N ALA A 4 -5.60 -18.69 6.65
CA ALA A 4 -6.43 -18.00 7.62
C ALA A 4 -6.11 -18.57 9.01
N PHE A 5 -5.41 -17.78 9.84
CA PHE A 5 -5.05 -18.18 11.20
C PHE A 5 -6.21 -18.01 12.20
N ALA A 6 -7.21 -17.21 11.86
CA ALA A 6 -8.44 -17.01 12.61
C ALA A 6 -9.49 -16.49 11.63
N GLU A 7 -10.78 -16.53 11.99
CA GLU A 7 -11.87 -16.06 11.13
C GLU A 7 -11.70 -14.65 10.58
N ASP A 8 -10.97 -13.77 11.31
CA ASP A 8 -10.74 -12.36 10.95
C ASP A 8 -9.29 -12.02 10.57
N LEU A 9 -8.38 -13.01 10.52
CA LEU A 9 -6.96 -12.80 10.27
C LEU A 9 -6.53 -13.54 9.01
N ASN A 10 -5.99 -12.82 8.02
CA ASN A 10 -5.49 -13.36 6.77
C ASN A 10 -4.02 -13.01 6.60
N PHE A 11 -3.20 -14.01 6.40
CA PHE A 11 -1.78 -13.86 6.08
C PHE A 11 -1.53 -14.26 4.62
N ARG A 12 -0.79 -13.43 3.89
CA ARG A 12 -0.36 -13.72 2.54
C ARG A 12 1.14 -13.52 2.39
N PHE A 13 1.81 -14.55 1.95
CA PHE A 13 3.20 -14.50 1.51
C PHE A 13 3.26 -14.65 0.00
N THR A 14 4.01 -13.77 -0.66
CA THR A 14 4.25 -13.84 -2.11
C THR A 14 5.73 -13.72 -2.37
N GLN A 15 6.29 -14.68 -3.09
CA GLN A 15 7.66 -14.68 -3.57
C GLN A 15 7.62 -14.55 -5.10
N ARG A 16 8.41 -13.63 -5.67
CA ARG A 16 8.55 -13.45 -7.10
C ARG A 16 10.03 -13.43 -7.45
N PHE A 17 10.40 -14.18 -8.48
CA PHE A 17 11.70 -14.12 -9.11
C PHE A 17 11.50 -13.70 -10.57
N THR A 18 12.34 -12.80 -11.04
CA THR A 18 12.34 -12.34 -12.42
C THR A 18 13.78 -12.33 -12.90
N TYR A 19 14.00 -12.77 -14.15
CA TYR A 19 15.28 -12.73 -14.81
C TYR A 19 15.13 -11.91 -16.09
N ASP A 20 15.97 -10.88 -16.24
CA ASP A 20 16.05 -10.06 -17.44
C ASP A 20 17.44 -10.22 -18.05
N LEU A 21 17.50 -10.45 -19.38
CA LEU A 21 18.78 -10.70 -20.09
C LEU A 21 19.74 -9.52 -20.02
N GLY A 22 19.25 -8.31 -19.82
CA GLY A 22 20.06 -7.10 -19.71
C GLY A 22 20.36 -6.66 -18.28
N GLU A 23 19.47 -6.98 -17.34
CA GLU A 23 19.51 -6.50 -15.95
C GLU A 23 19.86 -7.57 -14.92
N GLY A 24 19.89 -8.85 -15.32
CA GLY A 24 20.17 -9.97 -14.42
C GLY A 24 18.95 -10.44 -13.62
N GLY A 25 19.20 -11.23 -12.58
CA GLY A 25 18.17 -11.77 -11.70
C GLY A 25 17.77 -10.83 -10.57
N TYR A 26 16.48 -10.66 -10.33
CA TYR A 26 15.98 -9.99 -9.12
C TYR A 26 14.80 -10.74 -8.49
N GLY A 27 14.71 -10.62 -7.19
CA GLY A 27 13.66 -11.25 -6.40
C GLY A 27 12.93 -10.28 -5.50
N SER A 28 11.69 -10.58 -5.19
CA SER A 28 10.94 -9.84 -4.18
C SER A 28 10.14 -10.78 -3.28
N SER A 29 10.18 -10.51 -1.98
CA SER A 29 9.37 -11.15 -0.96
C SER A 29 8.35 -10.15 -0.43
N ARG A 30 7.09 -10.52 -0.39
CA ARG A 30 6.00 -9.69 0.12
C ARG A 30 5.25 -10.43 1.22
N PHE A 31 5.06 -9.77 2.34
CA PHE A 31 4.28 -10.23 3.48
C PHE A 31 3.12 -9.27 3.69
N VAL A 32 1.92 -9.79 3.78
CA VAL A 32 0.71 -9.03 4.08
C VAL A 32 -0.04 -9.73 5.20
N LEU A 33 -0.36 -9.00 6.23
CA LEU A 33 -1.20 -9.45 7.33
C LEU A 33 -2.42 -8.52 7.39
N ASP A 34 -3.59 -9.09 7.14
CA ASP A 34 -4.88 -8.41 7.15
C ASP A 34 -5.69 -8.88 8.35
N LYS A 35 -6.19 -7.94 9.16
CA LYS A 35 -7.12 -8.21 10.25
C LYS A 35 -8.38 -7.39 10.05
N ALA A 36 -9.52 -8.06 9.84
CA ALA A 36 -10.83 -7.46 9.91
C ALA A 36 -11.16 -7.14 11.37
N LEU A 37 -11.50 -5.88 11.67
CA LEU A 37 -11.91 -5.45 13.01
C LEU A 37 -13.43 -5.47 13.13
N ARG A 38 -14.12 -5.06 12.06
CA ARG A 38 -15.59 -5.03 11.94
C ARG A 38 -15.96 -5.22 10.47
N GLU A 39 -17.25 -5.32 10.18
CA GLU A 39 -17.79 -5.59 8.84
C GLU A 39 -17.18 -4.72 7.70
N ARG A 40 -16.70 -3.51 8.02
CA ARG A 40 -16.13 -2.58 7.03
C ARG A 40 -14.82 -1.94 7.49
N GLU A 41 -14.13 -2.56 8.43
CA GLU A 41 -12.90 -2.03 9.00
C GLU A 41 -11.79 -3.08 8.90
N LEU A 42 -10.65 -2.66 8.39
CA LEU A 42 -9.48 -3.51 8.15
C LEU A 42 -8.22 -2.83 8.66
N VAL A 43 -7.40 -3.58 9.37
CA VAL A 43 -6.00 -3.22 9.62
C VAL A 43 -5.12 -4.09 8.74
N ARG A 44 -4.17 -3.48 8.06
CA ARG A 44 -3.18 -4.18 7.21
C ARG A 44 -1.78 -3.80 7.63
N ALA A 45 -0.96 -4.82 7.92
CA ALA A 45 0.49 -4.70 7.96
C ALA A 45 1.06 -5.26 6.66
N TYR A 46 2.00 -4.53 6.07
CA TYR A 46 2.64 -4.87 4.81
C TYR A 46 4.14 -4.71 4.94
N THR A 47 4.89 -5.68 4.42
CA THR A 47 6.34 -5.57 4.27
C THR A 47 6.76 -6.19 2.95
N ARG A 48 7.66 -5.52 2.25
CA ARG A 48 8.27 -5.99 1.00
C ARG A 48 9.77 -5.85 1.09
N PHE A 49 10.46 -6.85 0.59
CA PHE A 49 11.90 -6.85 0.33
C PHE A 49 12.13 -7.01 -1.17
N LEU A 50 13.08 -6.27 -1.70
CA LEU A 50 13.54 -6.35 -3.08
C LEU A 50 15.05 -6.55 -3.06
N TYR A 51 15.54 -7.53 -3.81
CA TYR A 51 16.95 -7.89 -3.88
C TYR A 51 17.28 -8.40 -5.30
N GLY A 52 18.50 -8.18 -5.76
CA GLY A 52 18.90 -8.58 -7.10
C GLY A 52 20.38 -8.39 -7.34
N GLU A 53 20.87 -8.92 -8.48
CA GLU A 53 22.30 -8.89 -8.86
C GLU A 53 22.85 -7.47 -9.04
N LYS A 54 21.99 -6.53 -9.45
CA LYS A 54 22.38 -5.12 -9.66
C LYS A 54 21.94 -4.18 -8.53
N THR A 55 21.19 -4.67 -7.56
CA THR A 55 20.88 -3.90 -6.35
C THR A 55 21.98 -4.13 -5.33
N GLU A 56 22.65 -3.05 -4.90
CA GLU A 56 23.53 -3.13 -3.74
C GLU A 56 22.64 -3.40 -2.52
N GLY A 57 22.73 -4.62 -1.97
CA GLY A 57 21.96 -5.05 -0.81
C GLY A 57 20.46 -5.31 -1.08
N THR A 58 19.66 -5.02 -0.09
CA THR A 58 18.22 -5.24 -0.10
C THR A 58 17.48 -3.94 0.13
N GLU A 59 16.58 -3.60 -0.77
CA GLU A 59 15.60 -2.55 -0.51
C GLU A 59 14.40 -3.13 0.23
N TRP A 60 13.89 -2.38 1.18
CA TRP A 60 12.71 -2.79 1.94
C TRP A 60 11.70 -1.67 2.09
N SER A 61 10.44 -2.04 2.24
CA SER A 61 9.36 -1.13 2.59
C SER A 61 8.38 -1.80 3.53
N SER A 62 7.96 -1.09 4.57
CA SER A 62 6.98 -1.56 5.54
C SER A 62 5.92 -0.49 5.77
N SER A 63 4.68 -0.92 5.94
CA SER A 63 3.59 0.00 6.26
C SER A 63 2.53 -0.66 7.13
N LEU A 64 1.89 0.16 7.95
CA LEU A 64 0.68 -0.19 8.69
C LEU A 64 -0.44 0.73 8.21
N SER A 65 -1.59 0.16 7.90
CA SER A 65 -2.75 0.94 7.47
C SER A 65 -4.02 0.48 8.16
N TYR A 66 -4.91 1.43 8.38
CA TYR A 66 -6.28 1.20 8.80
C TYR A 66 -7.21 1.68 7.69
N ALA A 67 -8.15 0.84 7.29
CA ALA A 67 -9.14 1.13 6.28
C ALA A 67 -10.55 1.04 6.86
N ARG A 68 -11.41 1.98 6.48
CA ARG A 68 -12.83 1.96 6.82
C ARG A 68 -13.68 2.30 5.61
N GLY A 69 -14.56 1.35 5.23
CA GLY A 69 -15.61 1.58 4.25
C GLY A 69 -16.83 2.29 4.87
N TRP A 70 -17.48 3.13 4.10
CA TRP A 70 -18.69 3.83 4.53
C TRP A 70 -19.69 3.97 3.37
N LYS A 71 -20.95 4.15 3.72
CA LYS A 71 -22.04 4.43 2.79
C LYS A 71 -22.72 5.71 3.22
N GLY A 72 -22.75 6.69 2.32
CA GLY A 72 -23.41 7.97 2.57
C GLY A 72 -24.93 7.88 2.45
N ASP A 73 -25.63 8.91 2.92
CA ASP A 73 -27.11 8.99 2.90
C ASP A 73 -27.69 8.89 1.48
N SER A 74 -26.95 9.33 0.47
CA SER A 74 -27.30 9.21 -0.95
C SER A 74 -27.10 7.80 -1.52
N GLY A 75 -26.74 6.81 -0.70
CA GLY A 75 -26.39 5.47 -1.14
C GLY A 75 -25.00 5.32 -1.75
N ARG A 76 -24.25 6.43 -1.95
CA ARG A 76 -22.89 6.41 -2.49
C ARG A 76 -21.93 5.79 -1.50
N VAL A 77 -21.05 4.94 -2.01
CA VAL A 77 -20.04 4.25 -1.23
C VAL A 77 -18.71 4.99 -1.26
N GLY A 78 -17.92 4.81 -0.21
CA GLY A 78 -16.58 5.33 -0.11
C GLY A 78 -15.75 4.56 0.88
N ALA A 79 -14.46 4.88 0.91
CA ALA A 79 -13.53 4.32 1.87
C ALA A 79 -12.46 5.35 2.24
N THR A 80 -11.99 5.23 3.47
CA THR A 80 -10.89 6.04 4.02
C THR A 80 -9.80 5.10 4.48
N TRP A 81 -8.55 5.39 4.12
CA TRP A 81 -7.37 4.72 4.61
C TRP A 81 -6.50 5.73 5.34
N LEU A 82 -6.03 5.35 6.51
CA LEU A 82 -4.95 6.02 7.22
C LEU A 82 -3.75 5.10 7.19
N TYR A 83 -2.58 5.62 6.90
CA TYR A 83 -1.39 4.78 6.83
C TYR A 83 -0.15 5.50 7.35
N LEU A 84 0.77 4.71 7.85
CA LEU A 84 2.15 5.10 8.13
C LEU A 84 3.07 4.04 7.53
N GLY A 85 4.27 4.45 7.14
CA GLY A 85 5.23 3.54 6.52
C GLY A 85 6.65 4.06 6.60
N ALA A 86 7.57 3.15 6.30
CA ALA A 86 8.97 3.45 6.13
C ALA A 86 9.53 2.59 5.01
N ASP A 87 10.48 3.12 4.29
CA ASP A 87 11.26 2.39 3.30
C ASP A 87 12.74 2.71 3.43
N GLY A 88 13.57 1.80 3.01
CA GLY A 88 15.01 1.91 3.14
C GLY A 88 15.77 0.85 2.37
N GLN A 89 17.06 0.79 2.65
CA GLN A 89 18.01 -0.16 2.06
C GLN A 89 18.99 -0.64 3.11
N THR A 90 19.66 -1.78 2.84
CA THR A 90 20.72 -2.32 3.71
C THR A 90 22.12 -1.97 3.25
N GLU A 91 22.32 -1.67 1.97
CA GLU A 91 23.61 -1.32 1.38
C GLU A 91 23.48 -0.11 0.45
N PRO A 92 24.57 0.67 0.27
CA PRO A 92 25.87 0.56 0.91
C PRO A 92 25.87 0.92 2.40
N TYR A 93 24.75 1.39 2.95
CA TYR A 93 24.53 1.71 4.35
C TYR A 93 23.15 1.23 4.76
N ASP A 94 23.01 0.74 5.98
CA ASP A 94 21.70 0.54 6.61
C ASP A 94 21.03 1.90 6.78
N LEU A 95 20.09 2.23 5.89
CA LEU A 95 19.44 3.51 5.86
C LEU A 95 17.92 3.38 5.72
N VAL A 96 17.21 3.99 6.65
CA VAL A 96 15.79 4.27 6.43
C VAL A 96 15.69 5.53 5.57
N LYS A 97 15.42 5.37 4.28
CA LYS A 97 15.37 6.48 3.31
C LYS A 97 14.21 7.42 3.54
N ASN A 98 13.06 6.87 3.94
CA ASN A 98 11.85 7.68 4.04
C ASN A 98 10.93 7.17 5.15
N TYR A 99 10.32 8.09 5.87
CA TYR A 99 9.13 7.85 6.68
C TYR A 99 7.95 8.54 6.02
N LYS A 100 6.80 7.88 6.01
CA LYS A 100 5.60 8.39 5.36
C LYS A 100 4.40 8.26 6.29
N VAL A 101 3.59 9.32 6.34
CA VAL A 101 2.26 9.28 6.92
C VAL A 101 1.28 9.88 5.92
N GLY A 102 0.08 9.30 5.82
CA GLY A 102 -0.91 9.81 4.88
C GLY A 102 -2.29 9.27 5.14
N ALA A 103 -3.22 9.86 4.40
CA ALA A 103 -4.60 9.43 4.34
C ALA A 103 -5.02 9.33 2.88
N ARG A 104 -5.88 8.37 2.57
CA ARG A 104 -6.48 8.22 1.26
C ARG A 104 -7.98 8.22 1.43
N PHE A 105 -8.66 9.05 0.67
CA PHE A 105 -10.12 9.15 0.64
C PHE A 105 -10.58 8.79 -0.77
N ARG A 106 -11.39 7.76 -0.88
CA ARG A 106 -12.01 7.34 -2.13
C ARG A 106 -13.51 7.43 -2.00
N ARG A 107 -14.16 7.98 -3.00
CA ARG A 107 -15.61 8.13 -3.02
C ARG A 107 -16.14 7.93 -4.42
N GLN A 108 -17.28 7.28 -4.51
CA GLN A 108 -18.09 7.19 -5.72
C GLN A 108 -18.59 8.61 -6.11
N ALA A 109 -18.20 9.05 -7.31
CA ALA A 109 -18.56 10.35 -7.84
C ALA A 109 -19.88 10.30 -8.61
N TYR A 110 -19.99 9.35 -9.56
CA TYR A 110 -21.16 9.23 -10.42
C TYR A 110 -21.39 7.76 -10.77
N ARG A 111 -22.63 7.26 -10.55
CA ARG A 111 -23.00 5.85 -10.73
C ARG A 111 -21.93 4.90 -10.17
N ASP A 112 -21.93 3.65 -10.63
CA ASP A 112 -21.07 2.60 -10.07
C ASP A 112 -19.71 2.49 -10.77
N TRP A 113 -19.43 3.36 -11.72
CA TRP A 113 -18.25 3.26 -12.56
C TRP A 113 -17.28 4.44 -12.44
N LEU A 114 -17.62 5.54 -11.74
CA LEU A 114 -16.74 6.69 -11.58
C LEU A 114 -16.43 6.93 -10.10
N PHE A 115 -15.16 6.88 -9.77
CA PHE A 115 -14.63 7.19 -8.45
C PHE A 115 -13.59 8.29 -8.53
N TRP A 116 -13.57 9.13 -7.51
CA TRP A 116 -12.46 10.03 -7.27
C TRP A 116 -11.72 9.61 -5.99
N GLU A 117 -10.43 9.89 -5.98
CA GLU A 117 -9.55 9.61 -4.86
C GLU A 117 -8.65 10.81 -4.61
N ILE A 118 -8.47 11.17 -3.34
CA ILE A 118 -7.49 12.15 -2.89
C ILE A 118 -6.59 11.51 -1.83
N GLU A 119 -5.28 11.66 -2.00
CA GLU A 119 -4.29 11.10 -1.11
C GLU A 119 -3.28 12.17 -0.66
N PRO A 120 -3.55 12.93 0.42
CA PRO A 120 -2.55 13.75 1.08
C PRO A 120 -1.57 12.87 1.86
N SER A 121 -0.30 13.17 1.76
CA SER A 121 0.76 12.51 2.52
C SER A 121 1.88 13.47 2.87
N TYR A 122 2.57 13.16 3.97
CA TYR A 122 3.79 13.83 4.36
C TYR A 122 4.93 12.82 4.42
N ASN A 123 6.06 13.17 3.84
CA ASN A 123 7.23 12.31 3.73
C ASN A 123 8.42 13.01 4.36
N TRP A 124 9.23 12.25 5.13
CA TRP A 124 10.51 12.67 5.67
C TRP A 124 11.60 11.84 4.99
N ARG A 125 12.18 12.40 3.95
CA ARG A 125 13.15 11.71 3.11
C ARG A 125 14.59 12.10 3.48
N VAL A 126 15.49 11.14 3.35
CA VAL A 126 16.94 11.35 3.35
C VAL A 126 17.56 10.45 2.29
N ASP A 127 18.49 10.97 1.54
CA ASP A 127 19.15 10.22 0.47
C ASP A 127 20.47 9.61 0.96
N GLU A 128 21.14 10.23 1.94
CA GLU A 128 22.40 9.78 2.50
C GLU A 128 22.42 9.89 4.03
N PRO A 129 23.14 8.99 4.75
CA PRO A 129 23.05 8.88 6.22
C PRO A 129 23.56 10.11 6.98
N TYR A 130 24.35 10.95 6.34
CA TYR A 130 24.91 12.18 6.93
C TYR A 130 24.15 13.46 6.57
N LEU A 131 23.08 13.34 5.81
CA LEU A 131 22.20 14.45 5.47
C LEU A 131 21.02 14.55 6.44
N ASP A 132 20.51 15.76 6.61
CA ASP A 132 19.27 15.99 7.33
C ASP A 132 18.07 15.50 6.52
N ARG A 133 17.04 15.04 7.22
CA ARG A 133 15.79 14.63 6.58
C ARG A 133 15.00 15.84 6.12
N GLU A 134 14.58 15.79 4.87
CA GLU A 134 13.70 16.82 4.32
C GLU A 134 12.24 16.36 4.38
N GLY A 135 11.38 17.25 4.89
CA GLY A 135 9.95 17.03 4.97
C GLY A 135 9.23 17.64 3.76
N ALA A 136 8.39 16.84 3.09
CA ALA A 136 7.62 17.31 1.95
C ALA A 136 6.17 16.82 1.98
N TRP A 137 5.25 17.72 1.66
CA TRP A 137 3.86 17.38 1.39
C TRP A 137 3.70 16.88 -0.04
N ARG A 138 2.85 15.88 -0.20
CA ARG A 138 2.38 15.38 -1.48
C ARG A 138 0.87 15.24 -1.44
N ILE A 139 0.20 15.72 -2.47
CA ILE A 139 -1.23 15.49 -2.68
C ILE A 139 -1.37 14.80 -4.03
N GLU A 140 -2.00 13.64 -4.05
CA GLU A 140 -2.31 12.90 -5.28
C GLU A 140 -3.82 12.89 -5.48
N LEU A 141 -4.25 13.20 -6.69
CA LEU A 141 -5.64 13.15 -7.12
C LEU A 141 -5.77 12.12 -8.22
N ARG A 142 -6.73 11.20 -8.10
CA ARG A 142 -7.05 10.19 -9.11
C ARG A 142 -8.53 10.22 -9.45
N LEU A 143 -8.80 10.01 -10.73
CA LEU A 143 -10.12 9.63 -11.23
C LEU A 143 -10.01 8.22 -11.80
N GLU A 144 -10.88 7.33 -11.36
CA GLU A 144 -10.92 5.94 -11.80
C GLU A 144 -12.26 5.66 -12.48
N PHE A 145 -12.15 5.10 -13.69
CA PHE A 145 -13.29 4.70 -14.51
C PHE A 145 -13.35 3.18 -14.59
N LEU A 146 -14.41 2.58 -14.04
CA LEU A 146 -14.65 1.13 -14.08
C LEU A 146 -15.66 0.83 -15.18
N LEU A 147 -15.19 0.60 -16.40
CA LEU A 147 -16.06 0.50 -17.57
C LEU A 147 -16.65 -0.91 -17.80
N PHE A 148 -16.11 -1.94 -17.14
CA PHE A 148 -16.44 -3.33 -17.46
C PHE A 148 -16.63 -4.29 -16.27
N ASP A 149 -16.51 -3.82 -15.03
CA ASP A 149 -16.68 -4.65 -13.83
C ASP A 149 -17.91 -4.24 -13.00
N ASN A 150 -18.42 -5.20 -12.25
CA ASN A 150 -19.50 -4.95 -11.30
C ASN A 150 -18.95 -4.21 -10.07
N PRO A 151 -19.12 -2.89 -9.94
CA PRO A 151 -18.33 -2.06 -9.02
C PRO A 151 -18.58 -2.36 -7.53
N GLY A 152 -19.72 -2.97 -7.21
CA GLY A 152 -20.04 -3.40 -5.85
C GLY A 152 -19.10 -4.49 -5.33
N GLU A 153 -18.71 -5.44 -6.20
CA GLU A 153 -17.76 -6.51 -5.86
C GLU A 153 -16.33 -6.01 -5.71
N THR A 154 -15.95 -4.96 -6.45
CA THR A 154 -14.57 -4.45 -6.45
C THR A 154 -14.21 -3.73 -5.15
N LEU A 155 -15.13 -2.97 -4.57
CA LEU A 155 -14.92 -2.32 -3.26
C LEU A 155 -14.87 -3.34 -2.12
N GLU A 156 -15.72 -4.36 -2.13
CA GLU A 156 -15.68 -5.44 -1.15
C GLU A 156 -14.38 -6.27 -1.26
N LYS A 157 -13.89 -6.51 -2.49
CA LYS A 157 -12.60 -7.20 -2.72
C LYS A 157 -11.38 -6.38 -2.34
N GLN A 158 -11.45 -5.06 -2.37
CA GLN A 158 -10.35 -4.17 -1.97
C GLN A 158 -10.30 -3.93 -0.45
N ILE A 159 -11.43 -4.12 0.23
CA ILE A 159 -11.53 -4.01 1.70
C ILE A 159 -11.34 -5.38 2.37
N ARG A 160 -11.51 -6.49 1.62
CA ARG A 160 -11.12 -7.86 2.01
C ARG A 160 -9.72 -8.18 1.50
#